data_77be185a4cd9f9969bfd8b9626346219
#
_entry.id   77be185a4cd9f9969bfd8b9626346219
#
_cell.length_a   1.000
_cell.length_b   1.000
_cell.length_c   1.000
_cell.angle_alpha   90.00
_cell.angle_beta   90.00
_cell.angle_gamma   90.00
#
_symmetry.space_group_name_H-M   'P 1'
#
loop_
_entity.id
_entity.type
_entity.pdbx_description
1 polymer ?
#
loop_
_entity_poly.entity_id
_entity_poly.type
_entity_poly.pdbx_seq_one_letter_code
_entity_poly.pdbx_strand_id
1 'polypeptide(L)'
;MAQLNDIIQWCDHTLQSPQFKDYAPNGLQIEGKQDVKKILCAVSASLDAVHAAIEQGADLLLVHHGYFWKGEAYPITGMRGKRSKALIQYDISLVGY
;
A
#
# COMPACT_ATOMS: atom_id res chain seq x y z
N MET A 1 0.99 13.84 -14.03
CA MET A 1 1.08 13.28 -12.68
C MET A 1 -0.31 12.96 -12.16
N ALA A 2 -0.48 11.80 -11.59
CA ALA A 2 -1.76 11.42 -10.99
C ALA A 2 -1.77 11.78 -9.50
N GLN A 3 -2.97 12.10 -8.99
CA GLN A 3 -3.16 12.33 -7.57
C GLN A 3 -3.51 11.01 -6.87
N LEU A 4 -2.95 10.78 -5.70
CA LEU A 4 -3.18 9.55 -4.95
C LEU A 4 -4.68 9.28 -4.74
N ASN A 5 -5.44 10.29 -4.34
CA ASN A 5 -6.88 10.11 -4.09
C ASN A 5 -7.64 9.70 -5.36
N ASP A 6 -7.24 10.21 -6.52
CA ASP A 6 -7.86 9.83 -7.79
C ASP A 6 -7.55 8.38 -8.15
N ILE A 7 -6.32 7.95 -7.89
CA ILE A 7 -5.91 6.56 -8.11
C ILE A 7 -6.73 5.62 -7.21
N ILE A 8 -6.88 5.97 -5.93
CA ILE A 8 -7.65 5.17 -4.97
C ILE A 8 -9.12 5.06 -5.41
N GLN A 9 -9.73 6.18 -5.80
CA GLN A 9 -11.12 6.17 -6.26
C GLN A 9 -11.29 5.31 -7.51
N TRP A 10 -10.35 5.39 -8.45
CA TRP A 10 -10.40 4.57 -9.66
C TRP A 10 -10.30 3.08 -9.33
N CYS A 11 -9.36 2.71 -8.45
CA CYS A 11 -9.19 1.32 -8.04
C CYS A 11 -10.41 0.79 -7.29
N ASP A 12 -10.95 1.57 -6.36
CA ASP A 12 -12.14 1.17 -5.60
C ASP A 12 -13.33 0.94 -6.52
N HIS A 13 -13.51 1.81 -7.50
CA HIS A 13 -14.61 1.68 -8.45
C HIS A 13 -14.41 0.49 -9.40
N THR A 14 -13.22 0.39 -10.00
CA THR A 14 -12.89 -0.64 -10.99
C THR A 14 -12.90 -2.03 -10.40
N LEU A 15 -12.34 -2.20 -9.19
CA LEU A 15 -12.26 -3.48 -8.51
C LEU A 15 -13.48 -3.78 -7.66
N GLN A 16 -14.40 -2.82 -7.51
CA GLN A 16 -15.62 -2.95 -6.71
C GLN A 16 -15.31 -3.40 -5.28
N SER A 17 -14.23 -2.84 -4.71
CA SER A 17 -13.74 -3.29 -3.41
C SER A 17 -14.78 -3.22 -2.28
N PRO A 18 -15.71 -2.24 -2.24
CA PRO A 18 -16.73 -2.21 -1.18
C PRO A 18 -17.69 -3.40 -1.21
N GLN A 19 -17.75 -4.15 -2.32
CA GLN A 19 -18.63 -5.31 -2.46
C GLN A 19 -18.02 -6.61 -1.94
N PHE A 20 -16.72 -6.61 -1.64
CA PHE A 20 -16.00 -7.78 -1.18
C PHE A 20 -15.70 -7.68 0.31
N LYS A 21 -15.91 -8.79 1.02
CA LYS A 21 -15.57 -8.91 2.44
C LYS A 21 -14.28 -9.70 2.56
N ASP A 22 -13.18 -8.99 2.77
CA ASP A 22 -11.86 -9.61 2.92
C ASP A 22 -11.41 -9.61 4.38
N TYR A 23 -10.47 -10.50 4.70
CA TYR A 23 -9.83 -10.52 6.01
C TYR A 23 -8.85 -9.37 6.18
N ALA A 24 -8.44 -8.73 5.10
CA ALA A 24 -7.58 -7.56 5.11
C ALA A 24 -8.34 -6.35 4.56
N PRO A 25 -8.02 -5.14 5.03
CA PRO A 25 -8.65 -3.94 4.45
C PRO A 25 -8.24 -3.77 2.99
N ASN A 26 -9.21 -3.37 2.16
CA ASN A 26 -8.99 -3.01 0.77
C ASN A 26 -8.70 -1.52 0.67
N GLY A 27 -7.83 -1.14 -0.25
CA GLY A 27 -7.56 0.24 -0.57
C GLY A 27 -6.29 0.78 0.07
N LEU A 28 -6.32 2.05 0.41
CA LEU A 28 -5.15 2.75 0.96
C LEU A 28 -4.87 2.28 2.38
N GLN A 29 -3.66 1.82 2.62
CA GLN A 29 -3.23 1.32 3.92
C GLN A 29 -2.21 2.24 4.58
N ILE A 30 -1.30 2.82 3.80
CA ILE A 30 -0.34 3.81 4.26
C ILE A 30 -0.34 4.95 3.27
N GLU A 31 -0.59 6.16 3.76
CA GLU A 31 -0.63 7.35 2.92
C GLU A 31 0.75 8.01 2.84
N GLY A 32 1.24 8.17 1.62
CA GLY A 32 2.44 8.93 1.34
C GLY A 32 2.09 10.24 0.66
N LYS A 33 2.91 10.67 -0.32
CA LYS A 33 2.66 11.92 -1.02
C LYS A 33 1.50 11.80 -2.01
N GLN A 34 0.86 12.93 -2.31
CA GLN A 34 -0.29 12.97 -3.22
C GLN A 34 0.11 12.86 -4.70
N ASP A 35 1.25 13.43 -5.08
CA ASP A 35 1.69 13.38 -6.47
C ASP A 35 2.37 12.05 -6.76
N VAL A 36 1.73 11.23 -7.58
CA VAL A 36 2.22 9.90 -7.92
C VAL A 36 2.68 9.87 -9.36
N LYS A 37 3.99 9.65 -9.55
CA LYS A 37 4.62 9.54 -10.86
C LYS A 37 4.93 8.10 -11.22
N LYS A 38 5.24 7.28 -10.23
CA LYS A 38 5.70 5.91 -10.45
C LYS A 38 5.03 4.95 -9.48
N ILE A 39 4.44 3.90 -10.04
CA ILE A 39 3.75 2.85 -9.29
C ILE A 39 4.53 1.55 -9.48
N LEU A 40 4.86 0.88 -8.38
CA LEU A 40 5.38 -0.48 -8.40
C LEU A 40 4.27 -1.43 -7.98
N CYS A 41 4.05 -2.48 -8.78
CA CYS A 41 3.07 -3.51 -8.46
C CYS A 41 3.77 -4.76 -7.95
N ALA A 42 3.19 -5.38 -6.93
CA ALA A 42 3.69 -6.64 -6.38
C ALA A 42 2.51 -7.48 -5.89
N VAL A 43 2.73 -8.78 -5.69
CA VAL A 43 1.68 -9.64 -5.17
C VAL A 43 1.46 -9.38 -3.68
N SER A 44 2.55 -9.29 -2.92
CA SER A 44 2.49 -9.10 -1.47
C SER A 44 3.39 -7.96 -1.05
N ALA A 45 3.00 -7.27 0.03
CA ALA A 45 3.80 -6.20 0.62
C ALA A 45 4.89 -6.77 1.52
N SER A 46 5.78 -7.57 0.94
CA SER A 46 6.95 -8.11 1.63
C SER A 46 8.00 -7.02 1.83
N LEU A 47 8.97 -7.28 2.71
CA LEU A 47 10.07 -6.35 2.89
C LEU A 47 10.88 -6.18 1.61
N ASP A 48 11.04 -7.26 0.84
CA ASP A 48 11.72 -7.21 -0.46
C ASP A 48 10.98 -6.30 -1.45
N ALA A 49 9.64 -6.37 -1.48
CA ALA A 49 8.83 -5.49 -2.32
C ALA A 49 8.96 -4.03 -1.89
N VAL A 50 9.00 -3.77 -0.57
CA VAL A 50 9.21 -2.42 -0.04
C VAL A 50 10.58 -1.89 -0.45
N HIS A 51 11.62 -2.71 -0.31
CA HIS A 51 12.97 -2.32 -0.73
C HIS A 51 13.05 -2.05 -2.23
N ALA A 52 12.38 -2.88 -3.04
CA ALA A 52 12.30 -2.66 -4.49
C ALA A 52 11.62 -1.33 -4.82
N ALA A 53 10.55 -0.99 -4.12
CA ALA A 53 9.86 0.29 -4.30
C ALA A 53 10.79 1.46 -4.00
N ILE A 54 11.58 1.37 -2.94
CA ILE A 54 12.55 2.40 -2.58
C ILE A 54 13.63 2.53 -3.66
N GLU A 55 14.22 1.41 -4.08
CA GLU A 55 15.28 1.41 -5.09
C GLU A 55 14.81 1.93 -6.44
N GLN A 56 13.58 1.62 -6.82
CA GLN A 56 12.98 2.08 -8.08
C GLN A 56 12.48 3.52 -8.01
N GLY A 57 12.48 4.14 -6.84
CA GLY A 57 11.94 5.48 -6.67
C GLY A 57 10.43 5.54 -6.85
N ALA A 58 9.73 4.48 -6.46
CA ALA A 58 8.27 4.44 -6.57
C ALA A 58 7.62 5.37 -5.57
N ASP A 59 6.48 5.92 -5.96
CA ASP A 59 5.65 6.78 -5.11
C ASP A 59 4.50 6.00 -4.49
N LEU A 60 4.14 4.87 -5.08
CA LEU A 60 3.04 4.02 -4.64
C LEU A 60 3.41 2.56 -4.86
N LEU A 61 3.19 1.74 -3.85
CA LEU A 61 3.30 0.29 -3.93
C LEU A 61 1.89 -0.29 -3.93
N LEU A 62 1.50 -0.88 -5.06
CA LEU A 62 0.18 -1.50 -5.24
C LEU A 62 0.33 -3.00 -5.14
N VAL A 63 -0.38 -3.61 -4.19
CA VAL A 63 -0.27 -5.05 -3.92
C VAL A 63 -1.64 -5.71 -3.89
N HIS A 64 -1.64 -7.03 -4.11
CA HIS A 64 -2.83 -7.86 -3.90
C HIS A 64 -2.97 -8.24 -2.43
N HIS A 65 -1.85 -8.53 -1.75
CA HIS A 65 -1.84 -8.86 -0.33
C HIS A 65 -1.02 -7.83 0.44
N GLY A 66 -1.72 -6.95 1.17
CA GLY A 66 -1.09 -6.07 2.14
C GLY A 66 -0.71 -6.85 3.39
N TYR A 67 -0.24 -6.16 4.42
CA TYR A 67 0.15 -6.80 5.67
C TYR A 67 -0.69 -6.35 6.88
N PHE A 68 -1.73 -5.56 6.64
CA PHE A 68 -2.69 -5.20 7.68
C PHE A 68 -3.89 -6.14 7.58
N TRP A 69 -3.99 -7.10 8.51
CA TRP A 69 -5.05 -8.09 8.52
C TRP A 69 -6.02 -7.80 9.65
N LYS A 70 -7.30 -8.10 9.43
CA LYS A 70 -8.30 -7.97 10.49
C LYS A 70 -7.93 -8.89 11.66
N GLY A 71 -8.07 -8.37 12.88
CA GLY A 71 -7.77 -9.12 14.09
C GLY A 71 -6.31 -9.07 14.52
N GLU A 72 -5.43 -8.43 13.75
CA GLU A 72 -4.06 -8.23 14.18
C GLU A 72 -3.97 -7.14 15.25
N ALA A 73 -2.92 -7.23 16.08
CA ALA A 73 -2.66 -6.22 17.10
C ALA A 73 -2.34 -4.87 16.46
N TYR A 74 -2.84 -3.79 17.07
CA TYR A 74 -2.60 -2.44 16.58
C TYR A 74 -1.16 -1.95 16.72
N PRO A 75 -0.37 -2.35 17.74
CA PRO A 75 1.01 -1.88 17.80
C PRO A 75 1.79 -2.26 16.55
N ILE A 76 2.45 -1.26 15.97
CA ILE A 76 3.24 -1.45 14.74
C ILE A 76 4.68 -1.79 15.15
N THR A 77 4.97 -3.09 15.24
CA THR A 77 6.25 -3.60 15.72
C THR A 77 6.74 -4.73 14.82
N GLY A 78 7.95 -5.20 15.05
CA GLY A 78 8.53 -6.32 14.32
C GLY A 78 8.62 -6.05 12.84
N MET A 79 8.28 -7.05 12.02
CA MET A 79 8.35 -6.94 10.56
C MET A 79 7.37 -5.90 10.02
N ARG A 80 6.16 -5.82 10.59
CA ARG A 80 5.19 -4.80 10.19
C ARG A 80 5.72 -3.39 10.49
N GLY A 81 6.40 -3.22 11.62
CA GLY A 81 7.04 -1.96 11.97
C GLY A 81 8.13 -1.57 10.98
N LYS A 82 8.97 -2.52 10.59
CA LYS A 82 10.06 -2.27 9.64
C LYS A 82 9.52 -1.85 8.27
N ARG A 83 8.48 -2.53 7.77
CA ARG A 83 7.85 -2.21 6.49
C ARG A 83 7.21 -0.83 6.54
N SER A 84 6.43 -0.55 7.58
CA SER A 84 5.74 0.72 7.74
C SER A 84 6.71 1.88 7.87
N LYS A 85 7.78 1.71 8.67
CA LYS A 85 8.80 2.74 8.84
C LYS A 85 9.47 3.08 7.52
N ALA A 86 9.84 2.06 6.72
CA ALA A 86 10.49 2.29 5.44
C ALA A 86 9.57 3.03 4.47
N LEU A 87 8.31 2.63 4.37
CA LEU A 87 7.36 3.28 3.48
C LEU A 87 7.10 4.73 3.90
N ILE A 88 6.92 4.99 5.18
CA ILE A 88 6.68 6.33 5.71
C ILE A 88 7.91 7.22 5.48
N GLN A 89 9.10 6.68 5.73
CA GLN A 89 10.35 7.43 5.58
C GLN A 89 10.56 7.93 4.15
N TYR A 90 10.15 7.16 3.16
CA TYR A 90 10.32 7.49 1.74
C TYR A 90 9.03 8.00 1.09
N ASP A 91 8.00 8.32 1.89
CA ASP A 91 6.72 8.85 1.42
C ASP A 91 6.05 7.98 0.35
N ILE A 92 6.16 6.66 0.49
CA ILE A 92 5.56 5.71 -0.42
C ILE A 92 4.20 5.29 0.12
N SER A 93 3.15 5.44 -0.70
CA SER A 93 1.82 4.96 -0.34
C SER A 93 1.73 3.45 -0.54
N LEU A 94 1.04 2.77 0.36
CA LEU A 94 0.74 1.35 0.25
C LEU A 94 -0.75 1.16 -0.01
N VAL A 95 -1.07 0.49 -1.11
CA VAL A 95 -2.44 0.23 -1.52
C VAL A 95 -2.58 -1.27 -1.80
N GLY A 96 -3.57 -1.90 -1.18
CA GLY A 96 -3.83 -3.33 -1.35
C GLY A 96 -5.28 -3.64 -1.70
N TYR A 97 -5.46 -4.61 -2.57
CA TYR A 97 -6.80 -5.07 -2.99
C TYR A 97 -6.89 -6.59 -3.04
#